data_b67b3a7fc82fef681bb11881b1668d84
#
_entry.id   b67b3a7fc82fef681bb11881b1668d84
#
_cell.length_a   1.000
_cell.length_b   1.000
_cell.length_c   1.000
_cell.angle_alpha   90.00
_cell.angle_beta   90.00
_cell.angle_gamma   90.00
#
_symmetry.space_group_name_H-M   'P 1'
#
loop_
_entity.id
_entity.type
_entity.pdbx_description
1 polymer ?
#
loop_
_entity_poly.entity_id
_entity_poly.type
_entity_poly.pdbx_seq_one_letter_code
_entity_poly.pdbx_strand_id
1 'polypeptide(L)'
;MTNTIAKEKRKELLRSARHKAIGSKARLGAQLTPKKEWIELFPYGLVVNSDQTRPVMVFKDKAARYVLPVWMSPVDAGVAMSQSGTQATDASPHKVAWKILTPLGISLKKCFFKEVRGHYQYVDLNFIGDDRIKNIEARADEVISFCLSGKAQFY
;
A
#
# COMPACT_ATOMS: atom_id res chain seq x y z
N MET A 1 41.01 -11.78 -63.11
CA MET A 1 41.18 -10.79 -62.04
C MET A 1 39.85 -10.19 -61.53
N THR A 2 38.74 -10.94 -61.49
CA THR A 2 37.39 -10.42 -61.17
C THR A 2 36.82 -10.89 -59.84
N ASN A 3 37.55 -11.71 -59.07
CA ASN A 3 36.97 -12.38 -57.90
C ASN A 3 37.35 -11.66 -56.55
N THR A 4 38.27 -10.74 -56.56
CA THR A 4 38.75 -10.07 -55.35
C THR A 4 37.86 -8.89 -54.97
N ILE A 5 37.37 -8.12 -55.97
CA ILE A 5 36.53 -6.93 -55.75
C ILE A 5 35.15 -7.30 -55.22
N ALA A 6 34.60 -8.44 -55.62
CA ALA A 6 33.30 -8.92 -55.10
C ALA A 6 33.38 -9.34 -53.61
N LYS A 7 34.53 -9.89 -53.19
CA LYS A 7 34.73 -10.27 -51.76
C LYS A 7 34.90 -9.07 -50.84
N GLU A 8 35.53 -7.99 -51.27
CA GLU A 8 35.67 -6.79 -50.47
C GLU A 8 34.34 -6.03 -50.30
N LYS A 9 33.58 -5.84 -51.37
CA LYS A 9 32.25 -5.22 -51.28
C LYS A 9 31.30 -6.00 -50.34
N ARG A 10 31.40 -7.32 -50.33
CA ARG A 10 30.59 -8.17 -49.41
C ARG A 10 31.03 -8.01 -47.98
N LYS A 11 32.31 -7.80 -47.67
CA LYS A 11 32.82 -7.54 -46.32
C LYS A 11 32.38 -6.18 -45.81
N GLU A 12 32.37 -5.17 -46.66
CA GLU A 12 31.96 -3.79 -46.31
C GLU A 12 30.46 -3.72 -46.03
N LEU A 13 29.61 -4.39 -46.82
CA LEU A 13 28.18 -4.52 -46.58
C LEU A 13 27.87 -5.21 -45.23
N LEU A 14 28.62 -6.28 -44.90
CA LEU A 14 28.46 -6.98 -43.63
C LEU A 14 28.94 -6.15 -42.41
N ARG A 15 29.96 -5.27 -42.56
CA ARG A 15 30.38 -4.33 -41.52
C ARG A 15 29.35 -3.23 -41.30
N SER A 16 28.78 -2.68 -42.37
CA SER A 16 27.73 -1.65 -42.31
C SER A 16 26.44 -2.20 -41.67
N ALA A 17 26.05 -3.43 -41.96
CA ALA A 17 24.89 -4.11 -41.37
C ALA A 17 25.09 -4.37 -39.84
N ARG A 18 26.33 -4.70 -39.43
CA ARG A 18 26.65 -4.89 -38.00
C ARG A 18 26.61 -3.58 -37.20
N HIS A 19 27.04 -2.46 -37.78
CA HIS A 19 26.98 -1.16 -37.10
C HIS A 19 25.54 -0.63 -36.95
N LYS A 20 24.64 -0.94 -37.91
CA LYS A 20 23.20 -0.60 -37.80
C LYS A 20 22.44 -1.46 -36.79
N ALA A 21 22.87 -2.70 -36.58
CA ALA A 21 22.22 -3.60 -35.62
C ALA A 21 22.57 -3.31 -34.15
N ILE A 22 23.68 -2.65 -33.87
CA ILE A 22 24.13 -2.30 -32.52
C ILE A 22 23.46 -0.99 -32.03
N GLY A 23 23.04 -0.12 -32.94
CA GLY A 23 22.40 1.17 -32.61
C GLY A 23 20.90 1.08 -32.27
N SER A 24 20.23 -0.03 -32.60
CA SER A 24 18.77 -0.16 -32.37
C SER A 24 18.37 -0.97 -31.12
N LYS A 25 19.35 -1.56 -30.41
CA LYS A 25 19.08 -2.30 -29.16
C LYS A 25 19.12 -1.49 -27.86
N ALA A 26 19.40 -0.19 -27.94
CA ALA A 26 19.56 0.65 -26.76
C ALA A 26 18.33 1.52 -26.39
N ARG A 27 17.14 1.26 -26.96
CA ARG A 27 15.93 2.04 -26.67
C ARG A 27 14.66 1.22 -26.39
N LEU A 28 14.78 -0.06 -26.07
CA LEU A 28 13.64 -0.84 -25.56
C LEU A 28 13.96 -1.31 -24.15
N GLY A 29 13.67 -0.50 -23.14
CA GLY A 29 13.92 -0.90 -21.77
C GLY A 29 13.71 0.17 -20.73
N ALA A 30 13.14 1.31 -21.05
CA ALA A 30 12.47 2.09 -20.03
C ALA A 30 11.13 1.36 -19.74
N GLN A 31 11.18 0.29 -18.96
CA GLN A 31 10.00 -0.18 -18.26
C GLN A 31 9.55 1.01 -17.43
N LEU A 32 8.49 1.67 -17.88
CA LEU A 32 7.66 2.53 -17.06
C LEU A 32 7.15 1.62 -15.93
N THR A 33 7.90 1.54 -14.85
CA THR A 33 7.34 1.01 -13.60
C THR A 33 6.13 1.88 -13.33
N PRO A 34 4.92 1.32 -13.32
CA PRO A 34 3.73 2.11 -13.08
C PRO A 34 3.98 2.83 -11.75
N LYS A 35 3.95 4.16 -11.78
CA LYS A 35 4.08 4.97 -10.56
C LYS A 35 2.96 4.48 -9.65
N LYS A 36 3.33 3.87 -8.52
CA LYS A 36 2.37 3.35 -7.56
C LYS A 36 1.53 4.51 -7.07
N GLU A 37 0.32 4.62 -7.58
CA GLU A 37 -0.62 5.65 -7.20
C GLU A 37 -1.43 5.12 -6.01
N TRP A 38 -1.40 5.83 -4.91
CA TRP A 38 -2.16 5.50 -3.71
C TRP A 38 -3.52 6.18 -3.78
N ILE A 39 -4.57 5.41 -3.51
CA ILE A 39 -5.96 5.89 -3.47
C ILE A 39 -6.32 6.14 -2.02
N GLU A 40 -6.78 7.34 -1.71
CA GLU A 40 -7.26 7.66 -0.37
C GLU A 40 -8.60 6.96 -0.11
N LEU A 41 -8.67 6.28 1.03
CA LEU A 41 -9.81 5.48 1.46
C LEU A 41 -10.39 6.03 2.76
N PHE A 42 -11.71 5.96 2.88
CA PHE A 42 -12.43 6.42 4.05
C PHE A 42 -13.18 5.24 4.69
N PRO A 43 -13.17 5.12 6.02
CA PRO A 43 -13.98 4.12 6.69
C PRO A 43 -15.46 4.40 6.42
N TYR A 44 -16.16 3.41 5.89
CA TYR A 44 -17.57 3.53 5.52
C TYR A 44 -18.49 2.89 6.55
N GLY A 45 -18.10 1.76 7.12
CA GLY A 45 -18.88 1.06 8.12
C GLY A 45 -18.32 -0.31 8.47
N LEU A 46 -18.83 -0.85 9.56
CA LEU A 46 -18.50 -2.20 10.03
C LEU A 46 -19.71 -3.12 9.78
N VAL A 47 -19.44 -4.22 9.09
CA VAL A 47 -20.42 -5.28 8.84
C VAL A 47 -20.14 -6.43 9.79
N VAL A 48 -21.11 -6.73 10.66
CA VAL A 48 -21.09 -7.89 11.54
C VAL A 48 -22.25 -8.79 11.10
N ASN A 49 -21.94 -9.92 10.50
CA ASN A 49 -22.97 -10.86 10.06
C ASN A 49 -23.10 -12.00 11.09
N SER A 50 -24.34 -12.40 11.40
CA SER A 50 -24.63 -13.48 12.34
C SER A 50 -23.98 -14.81 11.97
N ASP A 51 -23.77 -15.03 10.67
CA ASP A 51 -23.22 -16.29 10.13
C ASP A 51 -21.71 -16.22 9.86
N GLN A 52 -21.08 -15.05 10.00
CA GLN A 52 -19.65 -14.87 9.78
C GLN A 52 -18.90 -14.71 11.09
N THR A 53 -17.91 -15.55 11.27
CA THR A 53 -17.03 -15.52 12.45
C THR A 53 -16.11 -14.31 12.51
N ARG A 54 -16.02 -13.52 11.42
CA ARG A 54 -15.12 -12.36 11.32
C ARG A 54 -15.86 -11.10 10.86
N PRO A 55 -15.84 -10.04 11.68
CA PRO A 55 -16.33 -8.73 11.28
C PRO A 55 -15.52 -8.15 10.12
N VAL A 56 -16.16 -7.33 9.29
CA VAL A 56 -15.53 -6.69 8.12
C VAL A 56 -15.72 -5.19 8.20
N MET A 57 -14.63 -4.45 8.29
CA MET A 57 -14.62 -3.01 8.07
C MET A 57 -14.57 -2.74 6.57
N VAL A 58 -15.46 -1.90 6.09
CA VAL A 58 -15.53 -1.50 4.69
C VAL A 58 -14.93 -0.11 4.53
N PHE A 59 -13.93 0.01 3.66
CA PHE A 59 -13.37 1.28 3.23
C PHE A 59 -13.80 1.59 1.81
N LYS A 60 -14.00 2.87 1.50
CA LYS A 60 -14.33 3.35 0.14
C LYS A 60 -13.51 4.60 -0.19
N ASP A 61 -13.20 4.78 -1.48
CA ASP A 61 -12.71 6.05 -1.96
C ASP A 61 -13.85 7.09 -1.99
N LYS A 62 -13.51 8.37 -2.12
CA LYS A 62 -14.47 9.47 -2.10
C LYS A 62 -15.57 9.33 -3.17
N ALA A 63 -15.25 8.74 -4.31
CA ALA A 63 -16.20 8.53 -5.42
C ALA A 63 -16.93 7.17 -5.35
N ALA A 64 -16.65 6.35 -4.33
CA ALA A 64 -17.17 5.00 -4.16
C ALA A 64 -16.90 4.05 -5.36
N ARG A 65 -15.85 4.33 -6.13
CA ARG A 65 -15.41 3.46 -7.24
C ARG A 65 -14.61 2.26 -6.76
N TYR A 66 -13.89 2.44 -5.64
CA TYR A 66 -13.10 1.40 -5.03
C TYR A 66 -13.65 1.09 -3.65
N VAL A 67 -13.78 -0.19 -3.37
CA VAL A 67 -14.27 -0.72 -2.09
C VAL A 67 -13.25 -1.74 -1.60
N LEU A 68 -12.73 -1.52 -0.40
CA LEU A 68 -11.79 -2.42 0.23
C LEU A 68 -12.43 -3.03 1.49
N PRO A 69 -12.77 -4.32 1.49
CA PRO A 69 -13.15 -5.03 2.70
C PRO A 69 -11.90 -5.40 3.50
N VAL A 70 -11.93 -5.16 4.80
CA VAL A 70 -10.84 -5.49 5.72
C VAL A 70 -11.41 -6.35 6.83
N TRP A 71 -10.94 -7.60 6.92
CA TRP A 71 -11.31 -8.48 8.02
C TRP A 71 -10.68 -7.99 9.32
N MET A 72 -11.47 -8.00 10.37
CA MET A 72 -11.04 -7.58 11.70
C MET A 72 -11.09 -8.74 12.68
N SER A 73 -10.29 -8.69 13.73
CA SER A 73 -10.52 -9.54 14.88
C SER A 73 -11.81 -9.08 15.59
N PRO A 74 -12.53 -9.98 16.27
CA PRO A 74 -13.72 -9.58 17.04
C PRO A 74 -13.41 -8.51 18.09
N VAL A 75 -12.22 -8.56 18.69
CA VAL A 75 -11.77 -7.57 19.69
C VAL A 75 -11.58 -6.21 19.05
N ASP A 76 -10.83 -6.13 17.92
CA ASP A 76 -10.56 -4.88 17.23
C ASP A 76 -11.86 -4.27 16.66
N ALA A 77 -12.75 -5.09 16.15
CA ALA A 77 -14.08 -4.65 15.69
C ALA A 77 -14.91 -4.05 16.83
N GLY A 78 -14.93 -4.68 18.00
CA GLY A 78 -15.61 -4.15 19.18
C GLY A 78 -15.05 -2.78 19.61
N VAL A 79 -13.73 -2.61 19.58
CA VAL A 79 -13.09 -1.34 19.85
C VAL A 79 -13.46 -0.28 18.78
N ALA A 80 -13.41 -0.64 17.49
CA ALA A 80 -13.79 0.27 16.40
C ALA A 80 -15.27 0.71 16.52
N MET A 81 -16.17 -0.20 16.85
CA MET A 81 -17.60 0.12 17.10
C MET A 81 -17.78 1.11 18.25
N SER A 82 -17.07 0.91 19.36
CA SER A 82 -17.16 1.81 20.52
C SER A 82 -16.66 3.22 20.22
N GLN A 83 -15.84 3.38 19.20
CA GLN A 83 -15.31 4.70 18.77
C GLN A 83 -16.19 5.38 17.71
N SER A 84 -16.99 4.63 16.96
CA SER A 84 -17.74 5.12 15.79
C SER A 84 -19.21 5.42 16.11
N GLY A 85 -19.74 4.99 17.26
CA GLY A 85 -21.14 5.12 17.62
C GLY A 85 -21.53 6.48 18.18
N THR A 86 -22.83 6.80 18.15
CA THR A 86 -23.43 7.97 18.79
C THR A 86 -23.23 8.02 20.32
N GLN A 87 -22.85 6.89 20.92
CA GLN A 87 -22.41 6.72 22.29
C GLN A 87 -20.91 6.39 22.34
N ALA A 88 -20.09 7.14 21.59
CA ALA A 88 -18.65 6.96 21.62
C ALA A 88 -18.17 7.03 23.07
N THR A 89 -17.88 5.88 23.65
CA THR A 89 -17.32 5.83 25.00
C THR A 89 -15.90 6.37 24.94
N ASP A 90 -15.59 7.21 25.88
CA ASP A 90 -14.24 7.75 26.04
C ASP A 90 -13.21 6.65 26.41
N ALA A 91 -13.67 5.43 26.67
CA ALA A 91 -12.87 4.27 27.01
C ALA A 91 -12.38 3.55 25.74
N SER A 92 -11.13 3.76 25.36
CA SER A 92 -10.46 3.01 24.30
C SER A 92 -9.13 2.46 24.84
N PRO A 93 -8.81 1.18 24.61
CA PRO A 93 -7.51 0.63 24.98
C PRO A 93 -6.35 1.39 24.32
N HIS A 94 -6.60 2.03 23.17
CA HIS A 94 -5.59 2.83 22.46
C HIS A 94 -5.30 4.18 23.10
N LYS A 95 -6.15 4.68 24.01
CA LYS A 95 -5.89 5.96 24.70
C LYS A 95 -4.59 5.97 25.49
N VAL A 96 -4.24 4.83 26.11
CA VAL A 96 -2.99 4.73 26.86
C VAL A 96 -1.79 4.88 25.90
N ALA A 97 -1.85 4.20 24.76
CA ALA A 97 -0.80 4.33 23.75
C ALA A 97 -0.66 5.79 23.26
N TRP A 98 -1.77 6.47 22.97
CA TRP A 98 -1.74 7.87 22.55
C TRP A 98 -1.27 8.82 23.65
N LYS A 99 -1.61 8.56 24.92
CA LYS A 99 -1.08 9.33 26.05
C LYS A 99 0.44 9.22 26.20
N ILE A 100 1.03 8.11 25.76
CA ILE A 100 2.48 7.91 25.77
C ILE A 100 3.12 8.54 24.53
N LEU A 101 2.55 8.33 23.35
CA LEU A 101 3.13 8.76 22.08
C LEU A 101 3.06 10.29 21.89
N THR A 102 1.94 10.91 22.28
CA THR A 102 1.71 12.34 22.07
C THR A 102 2.75 13.24 22.77
N PRO A 103 3.08 13.03 24.06
CA PRO A 103 4.12 13.81 24.72
C PRO A 103 5.52 13.62 24.12
N LEU A 104 5.76 12.48 23.45
CA LEU A 104 7.00 12.22 22.73
C LEU A 104 7.04 12.86 21.33
N GLY A 105 6.01 13.62 20.97
CA GLY A 105 5.88 14.22 19.65
C GLY A 105 5.56 13.22 18.53
N ILE A 106 5.24 11.96 18.87
CA ILE A 106 5.00 10.88 17.92
C ILE A 106 3.52 10.84 17.56
N SER A 107 3.22 10.83 16.27
CA SER A 107 1.85 10.70 15.78
C SER A 107 1.76 9.82 14.53
N LEU A 108 0.71 9.00 14.46
CA LEU A 108 0.38 8.22 13.28
C LEU A 108 -0.29 9.13 12.24
N LYS A 109 0.25 9.19 11.04
CA LYS A 109 -0.29 10.02 9.95
C LYS A 109 -1.04 9.21 8.91
N LYS A 110 -0.46 8.09 8.48
CA LYS A 110 -0.99 7.32 7.36
C LYS A 110 -0.96 5.83 7.66
N CYS A 111 -1.93 5.13 7.10
CA CYS A 111 -2.03 3.68 7.07
C CYS A 111 -2.17 3.26 5.61
N PHE A 112 -1.20 2.52 5.09
CA PHE A 112 -1.17 2.05 3.71
C PHE A 112 -1.50 0.57 3.64
N PHE A 113 -2.55 0.20 2.94
CA PHE A 113 -2.84 -1.19 2.64
C PHE A 113 -1.87 -1.70 1.57
N LYS A 114 -1.02 -2.65 1.92
CA LYS A 114 0.08 -3.10 1.05
C LYS A 114 -0.29 -4.31 0.21
N GLU A 115 -0.62 -5.38 0.88
CA GLU A 115 -0.78 -6.68 0.26
C GLU A 115 -1.57 -7.65 1.14
N VAL A 116 -1.94 -8.76 0.53
CA VAL A 116 -2.50 -9.94 1.23
C VAL A 116 -1.45 -11.04 1.17
N ARG A 117 -1.05 -11.54 2.35
CA ARG A 117 -0.17 -12.71 2.48
C ARG A 117 -0.92 -13.83 3.21
N GLY A 118 -1.14 -14.95 2.50
CA GLY A 118 -2.01 -16.02 3.01
C GLY A 118 -3.44 -15.51 3.18
N HIS A 119 -3.94 -15.51 4.42
CA HIS A 119 -5.30 -15.07 4.77
C HIS A 119 -5.33 -13.70 5.49
N TYR A 120 -4.20 -13.00 5.56
CA TYR A 120 -4.07 -11.75 6.30
C TYR A 120 -3.74 -10.60 5.39
N GLN A 121 -4.38 -9.46 5.64
CA GLN A 121 -4.06 -8.18 5.02
C GLN A 121 -3.01 -7.48 5.85
N TYR A 122 -1.99 -6.92 5.19
CA TYR A 122 -0.89 -6.19 5.83
C TYR A 122 -0.94 -4.72 5.48
N VAL A 123 -0.58 -3.91 6.45
CA VAL A 123 -0.54 -2.45 6.34
C VAL A 123 0.83 -1.93 6.78
N ASP A 124 1.23 -0.79 6.21
CA ASP A 124 2.32 0.03 6.74
C ASP A 124 1.74 1.22 7.49
N LEU A 125 2.12 1.36 8.73
CA LEU A 125 1.80 2.50 9.58
C LEU A 125 2.92 3.53 9.47
N ASN A 126 2.58 4.72 8.98
CA ASN A 126 3.55 5.81 8.85
C ASN A 126 3.42 6.78 10.01
N PHE A 127 4.43 6.81 10.86
CA PHE A 127 4.56 7.71 12.00
C PHE A 127 5.44 8.91 11.65
N ILE A 128 5.21 10.01 12.34
CA ILE A 128 6.09 11.18 12.36
C ILE A 128 6.50 11.48 13.80
N GLY A 129 7.64 12.15 13.95
CA GLY A 129 8.16 12.58 15.26
C GLY A 129 9.41 11.82 15.72
N ASP A 130 9.61 10.58 15.27
CA ASP A 130 10.83 9.80 15.56
C ASP A 130 11.19 8.91 14.36
N ASP A 131 12.39 9.08 13.82
CA ASP A 131 12.86 8.34 12.65
C ASP A 131 13.05 6.84 12.91
N ARG A 132 13.21 6.44 14.17
CA ARG A 132 13.36 5.02 14.55
C ARG A 132 12.09 4.20 14.36
N ILE A 133 10.92 4.86 14.41
CA ILE A 133 9.60 4.21 14.28
C ILE A 133 8.78 4.74 13.12
N LYS A 134 9.47 5.25 12.09
CA LYS A 134 8.83 5.93 10.96
C LYS A 134 7.81 5.08 10.20
N ASN A 135 8.14 3.81 9.99
CA ASN A 135 7.26 2.87 9.30
C ASN A 135 7.23 1.55 10.04
N ILE A 136 6.04 1.09 10.38
CA ILE A 136 5.81 -0.17 11.07
C ILE A 136 4.86 -1.01 10.22
N GLU A 137 5.28 -2.21 9.82
CA GLU A 137 4.38 -3.17 9.20
C GLU A 137 3.59 -3.91 10.28
N ALA A 138 2.28 -4.05 10.05
CA ALA A 138 1.37 -4.75 10.94
C ALA A 138 0.26 -5.46 10.16
N ARG A 139 -0.47 -6.35 10.84
CA ARG A 139 -1.67 -6.95 10.28
C ARG A 139 -2.85 -5.98 10.43
N ALA A 140 -3.65 -5.86 9.37
CA ALA A 140 -4.81 -4.97 9.37
C ALA A 140 -5.83 -5.33 10.45
N ASP A 141 -6.07 -6.64 10.67
CA ASP A 141 -7.03 -7.15 11.65
C ASP A 141 -6.65 -6.88 13.12
N GLU A 142 -5.45 -6.34 13.37
CA GLU A 142 -4.94 -6.02 14.70
C GLU A 142 -4.84 -4.51 14.97
N VAL A 143 -4.82 -3.68 13.91
CA VAL A 143 -4.42 -2.26 14.07
C VAL A 143 -5.42 -1.26 13.51
N ILE A 144 -6.49 -1.67 12.84
CA ILE A 144 -7.44 -0.72 12.23
C ILE A 144 -8.09 0.18 13.28
N SER A 145 -8.52 -0.36 14.41
CA SER A 145 -9.11 0.46 15.49
C SER A 145 -8.11 1.45 16.08
N PHE A 146 -6.83 1.06 16.18
CA PHE A 146 -5.75 1.97 16.58
C PHE A 146 -5.56 3.11 15.56
N CYS A 147 -5.57 2.79 14.26
CA CYS A 147 -5.49 3.78 13.18
C CYS A 147 -6.67 4.76 13.21
N LEU A 148 -7.89 4.26 13.43
CA LEU A 148 -9.09 5.07 13.56
C LEU A 148 -8.99 6.00 14.78
N SER A 149 -8.57 5.48 15.93
CA SER A 149 -8.34 6.25 17.16
C SER A 149 -7.31 7.36 16.98
N GLY A 150 -6.26 7.10 16.21
CA GLY A 150 -5.23 8.07 15.86
C GLY A 150 -5.59 9.03 14.74
N LYS A 151 -6.78 8.90 14.14
CA LYS A 151 -7.24 9.68 12.97
C LYS A 151 -6.27 9.61 11.80
N ALA A 152 -5.68 8.44 11.56
CA ALA A 152 -4.80 8.20 10.43
C ALA A 152 -5.56 8.33 9.10
N GLN A 153 -4.87 8.80 8.07
CA GLN A 153 -5.36 8.72 6.68
C GLN A 153 -5.09 7.33 6.12
N PHE A 154 -6.06 6.76 5.41
CA PHE A 154 -5.95 5.43 4.82
C PHE A 154 -5.72 5.50 3.31
N TYR A 155 -4.86 4.62 2.78
CA TYR A 155 -4.50 4.53 1.36
C TYR A 155 -4.42 3.08 0.88
#